data_2334296161b4e571b59cbc4f11d07ae1
#
_entry.id   2334296161b4e571b59cbc4f11d07ae1
#
_cell.length_a   1.000
_cell.length_b   1.000
_cell.length_c   1.000
_cell.angle_alpha   90.00
_cell.angle_beta   90.00
_cell.angle_gamma   90.00
#
_symmetry.space_group_name_H-M   'P 1'
#
loop_
_entity.id
_entity.type
_entity.pdbx_description
1 polymer ?
#
loop_
_entity_poly.entity_id
_entity_poly.type
_entity_poly.pdbx_seq_one_letter_code
_entity_poly.pdbx_strand_id
1 'polypeptide(L)'
;MSWIADVWDDFRKLVKRMFSRDEIKKAIGSDIAPTEAQQAQISLWASMYRNQAPWVDNENIFSLNLSSTIASELARAATSEMTLTLSGSARATWLQTQIKPIIDDIRTDLEVGLALGGMVWKPVPDGKNINVSVIPADAFYPVRFDSAGEVVSAVFVEQRRVGKKYYTKLEAHDINKQGVYTVTNKAFESESPSQLGRETQLSVIDDWAALEPIATIIGADKLLFAYFKAPGGDVKDTGSPLGVSCYSRAVDLIEQADRLHSGFLWEFESGKRALYADVVAFQRKDDGTLILPDKRLYRALNGTSNVGEGDLFKEWSPTLREQNYLNGISAIYRRIELACGLAYGTLSDPELVARTATEVASTKQRTYSTIRDIQRSLRT
;
A
#
# COMPACT_ATOMS: atom_id res chain seq x y z
N MET A 1 3.96 -18.10 -18.49
CA MET A 1 4.07 -16.70 -17.94
C MET A 1 2.78 -16.20 -17.28
N SER A 2 1.59 -16.74 -17.55
CA SER A 2 0.34 -16.30 -16.88
C SER A 2 0.20 -16.79 -15.44
N TRP A 3 0.70 -17.97 -15.11
CA TRP A 3 0.53 -18.60 -13.81
C TRP A 3 1.18 -17.84 -12.64
N ILE A 4 2.37 -17.26 -12.82
CA ILE A 4 3.04 -16.46 -11.77
C ILE A 4 2.31 -15.16 -11.51
N ALA A 5 1.78 -14.52 -12.55
CA ALA A 5 0.96 -13.31 -12.42
C ALA A 5 -0.37 -13.61 -11.69
N ASP A 6 -0.99 -14.76 -11.95
CA ASP A 6 -2.24 -15.17 -11.30
C ASP A 6 -2.01 -15.49 -9.81
N VAL A 7 -0.88 -16.12 -9.46
CA VAL A 7 -0.47 -16.39 -8.07
C VAL A 7 -0.22 -15.07 -7.32
N TRP A 8 0.39 -14.08 -7.97
CA TRP A 8 0.62 -12.75 -7.39
C TRP A 8 -0.67 -11.96 -7.19
N ASP A 9 -1.59 -12.03 -8.12
CA ASP A 9 -2.89 -11.35 -8.03
C ASP A 9 -3.78 -11.97 -6.95
N ASP A 10 -3.74 -13.29 -6.77
CA ASP A 10 -4.45 -13.96 -5.69
C ASP A 10 -3.80 -13.70 -4.33
N PHE A 11 -2.47 -13.64 -4.25
CA PHE A 11 -1.75 -13.26 -3.03
C PHE A 11 -2.07 -11.81 -2.60
N ARG A 12 -2.10 -10.87 -3.54
CA ARG A 12 -2.49 -9.47 -3.30
C ARG A 12 -3.95 -9.32 -2.86
N LYS A 13 -4.85 -10.18 -3.33
CA LYS A 13 -6.29 -10.14 -2.98
C LYS A 13 -6.61 -10.77 -1.64
N LEU A 14 -5.78 -11.69 -1.14
CA LEU A 14 -6.09 -12.54 0.00
C LEU A 14 -5.61 -12.01 1.34
N VAL A 15 -4.48 -11.31 1.40
CA VAL A 15 -3.97 -10.79 2.66
C VAL A 15 -4.59 -9.41 2.94
N LYS A 16 -5.84 -9.40 3.38
CA LYS A 16 -6.53 -8.16 3.80
C LYS A 16 -6.08 -7.64 5.16
N ARG A 17 -5.44 -8.46 5.99
CA ARG A 17 -5.04 -8.10 7.35
C ARG A 17 -3.94 -9.04 7.83
N MET A 18 -2.94 -8.47 8.51
CA MET A 18 -1.93 -9.27 9.21
C MET A 18 -2.59 -10.12 10.30
N PHE A 19 -2.11 -11.35 10.50
CA PHE A 19 -2.52 -12.17 11.64
C PHE A 19 -2.04 -11.55 12.95
N SER A 20 -2.80 -11.77 14.01
CA SER A 20 -2.42 -11.24 15.31
C SER A 20 -1.11 -11.86 15.82
N ARG A 21 -0.39 -11.08 16.63
CA ARG A 21 0.85 -11.53 17.27
C ARG A 21 0.65 -12.84 18.04
N ASP A 22 -0.44 -12.95 18.77
CA ASP A 22 -0.76 -14.13 19.58
C ASP A 22 -1.02 -15.38 18.76
N GLU A 23 -1.69 -15.25 17.59
CA GLU A 23 -1.92 -16.38 16.68
C GLU A 23 -0.61 -16.90 16.11
N ILE A 24 0.26 -16.02 15.61
CA ILE A 24 1.57 -16.41 15.10
C ILE A 24 2.42 -17.00 16.22
N LYS A 25 2.51 -16.35 17.38
CA LYS A 25 3.25 -16.85 18.55
C LYS A 25 2.82 -18.25 18.96
N LYS A 26 1.50 -18.50 19.04
CA LYS A 26 0.95 -19.82 19.37
C LYS A 26 1.32 -20.87 18.32
N ALA A 27 1.30 -20.51 17.05
CA ALA A 27 1.57 -21.42 15.94
C ALA A 27 3.05 -21.81 15.84
N ILE A 28 3.98 -20.87 16.05
CA ILE A 28 5.43 -21.11 15.90
C ILE A 28 6.15 -21.39 17.23
N GLY A 29 5.49 -21.14 18.38
CA GLY A 29 6.08 -21.32 19.72
C GLY A 29 7.08 -20.24 20.13
N SER A 30 7.20 -19.15 19.38
CA SER A 30 8.10 -18.01 19.64
C SER A 30 7.39 -16.69 19.43
N ASP A 31 7.83 -15.65 20.15
CA ASP A 31 7.29 -14.31 19.97
C ASP A 31 7.86 -13.68 18.68
N ILE A 32 7.10 -12.77 18.07
CA ILE A 32 7.53 -12.01 16.88
C ILE A 32 8.04 -10.62 17.30
N ALA A 33 8.97 -10.10 16.53
CA ALA A 33 9.57 -8.79 16.82
C ALA A 33 8.60 -7.60 16.63
N PRO A 34 7.72 -7.56 15.60
CA PRO A 34 6.80 -6.45 15.41
C PRO A 34 5.82 -6.32 16.57
N THR A 35 5.69 -5.11 17.12
CA THR A 35 4.66 -4.79 18.11
C THR A 35 3.27 -4.72 17.45
N GLU A 36 2.20 -4.80 18.25
CA GLU A 36 0.83 -4.62 17.73
C GLU A 36 0.65 -3.26 17.04
N ALA A 37 1.29 -2.22 17.58
CA ALA A 37 1.27 -0.89 17.01
C ALA A 37 1.92 -0.86 15.62
N GLN A 38 3.03 -1.57 15.43
CA GLN A 38 3.70 -1.69 14.14
C GLN A 38 2.88 -2.50 13.14
N GLN A 39 2.27 -3.60 13.57
CA GLN A 39 1.37 -4.38 12.71
C GLN A 39 0.17 -3.55 12.26
N ALA A 40 -0.40 -2.74 13.16
CA ALA A 40 -1.47 -1.82 12.82
C ALA A 40 -1.02 -0.75 11.82
N GLN A 41 0.21 -0.22 11.96
CA GLN A 41 0.78 0.74 11.00
C GLN A 41 0.99 0.10 9.62
N ILE A 42 1.61 -1.08 9.54
CA ILE A 42 1.81 -1.79 8.27
C ILE A 42 0.46 -2.07 7.60
N SER A 43 -0.54 -2.51 8.36
CA SER A 43 -1.89 -2.75 7.86
C SER A 43 -2.56 -1.48 7.32
N LEU A 44 -2.37 -0.35 8.00
CA LEU A 44 -2.86 0.95 7.55
C LEU A 44 -2.17 1.37 6.25
N TRP A 45 -0.83 1.31 6.18
CA TRP A 45 -0.09 1.65 4.97
C TRP A 45 -0.49 0.76 3.78
N ALA A 46 -0.66 -0.54 4.01
CA ALA A 46 -1.14 -1.47 2.99
C ALA A 46 -2.55 -1.12 2.48
N SER A 47 -3.46 -0.72 3.36
CA SER A 47 -4.81 -0.29 2.96
C SER A 47 -4.78 1.01 2.16
N MET A 48 -3.95 1.98 2.57
CA MET A 48 -3.75 3.24 1.85
C MET A 48 -3.17 3.02 0.46
N TYR A 49 -2.15 2.15 0.33
CA TYR A 49 -1.55 1.80 -0.97
C TYR A 49 -2.57 1.15 -1.92
N ARG A 50 -3.46 0.30 -1.38
CA ARG A 50 -4.52 -0.38 -2.14
C ARG A 50 -5.74 0.52 -2.40
N ASN A 51 -5.67 1.80 -2.08
CA ASN A 51 -6.77 2.74 -2.21
C ASN A 51 -8.02 2.34 -1.37
N GLN A 52 -7.79 1.77 -0.22
CA GLN A 52 -8.78 1.27 0.74
C GLN A 52 -8.50 1.82 2.15
N ALA A 53 -8.06 3.07 2.24
CA ALA A 53 -7.81 3.71 3.52
C ALA A 53 -9.09 3.74 4.38
N PRO A 54 -8.99 3.64 5.72
CA PRO A 54 -10.16 3.53 6.61
C PRO A 54 -11.15 4.69 6.53
N TRP A 55 -10.71 5.88 6.07
CA TRP A 55 -11.55 7.07 5.91
C TRP A 55 -12.23 7.15 4.55
N VAL A 56 -11.88 6.31 3.58
CA VAL A 56 -12.45 6.29 2.24
C VAL A 56 -13.70 5.40 2.23
N ASP A 57 -14.85 5.99 1.91
CA ASP A 57 -16.14 5.29 1.86
C ASP A 57 -16.72 5.19 0.45
N ASN A 58 -16.10 5.88 -0.54
CA ASN A 58 -16.55 5.98 -1.94
C ASN A 58 -17.96 6.56 -2.13
N GLU A 59 -18.53 7.14 -1.09
CA GLU A 59 -19.80 7.87 -1.12
C GLU A 59 -19.58 9.35 -0.83
N ASN A 60 -18.87 9.66 0.24
CA ASN A 60 -18.61 11.02 0.70
C ASN A 60 -17.12 11.39 0.62
N ILE A 61 -16.23 10.41 0.83
CA ILE A 61 -14.78 10.61 0.82
C ILE A 61 -14.16 9.72 -0.25
N PHE A 62 -13.60 10.38 -1.26
CA PHE A 62 -12.91 9.75 -2.38
C PHE A 62 -11.40 9.85 -2.18
N SER A 63 -10.68 8.80 -2.50
CA SER A 63 -9.22 8.81 -2.42
C SER A 63 -8.59 9.41 -3.67
N LEU A 64 -7.56 10.23 -3.45
CA LEU A 64 -6.66 10.75 -4.49
C LEU A 64 -5.57 9.75 -4.90
N ASN A 65 -5.50 8.61 -4.22
CA ASN A 65 -4.48 7.57 -4.43
C ASN A 65 -3.03 8.08 -4.29
N LEU A 66 -2.82 9.07 -3.43
CA LEU A 66 -1.50 9.70 -3.23
C LEU A 66 -0.46 8.71 -2.71
N SER A 67 -0.86 7.74 -1.89
CA SER A 67 0.04 6.74 -1.30
C SER A 67 0.75 5.91 -2.36
N SER A 68 0.02 5.38 -3.34
CA SER A 68 0.62 4.61 -4.43
C SER A 68 1.41 5.51 -5.38
N THR A 69 0.94 6.73 -5.65
CA THR A 69 1.65 7.71 -6.47
C THR A 69 3.02 8.04 -5.88
N ILE A 70 3.10 8.32 -4.58
CA ILE A 70 4.35 8.63 -3.87
C ILE A 70 5.32 7.44 -3.94
N ALA A 71 4.84 6.24 -3.64
CA ALA A 71 5.66 5.03 -3.67
C ALA A 71 6.19 4.75 -5.10
N SER A 72 5.34 4.90 -6.12
CA SER A 72 5.68 4.71 -7.53
C SER A 72 6.74 5.72 -8.02
N GLU A 73 6.60 7.00 -7.66
CA GLU A 73 7.57 8.03 -8.01
C GLU A 73 8.94 7.78 -7.39
N LEU A 74 8.99 7.40 -6.11
CA LEU A 74 10.25 7.09 -5.43
C LEU A 74 10.88 5.80 -5.98
N ALA A 75 10.09 4.75 -6.24
CA ALA A 75 10.58 3.51 -6.84
C ALA A 75 11.15 3.76 -8.25
N ARG A 76 10.41 4.50 -9.08
CA ARG A 76 10.86 4.91 -10.41
C ARG A 76 12.18 5.66 -10.37
N ALA A 77 12.29 6.64 -9.49
CA ALA A 77 13.49 7.45 -9.38
C ALA A 77 14.70 6.64 -8.84
N ALA A 78 14.47 5.71 -7.91
CA ALA A 78 15.53 4.89 -7.33
C ALA A 78 16.08 3.83 -8.31
N THR A 79 15.25 3.34 -9.24
CA THR A 79 15.60 2.24 -10.16
C THR A 79 15.92 2.67 -11.59
N SER A 80 15.74 3.97 -11.93
CA SER A 80 15.85 4.46 -13.32
C SER A 80 17.18 4.18 -14.01
N GLU A 81 18.29 4.15 -13.24
CA GLU A 81 19.65 3.92 -13.75
C GLU A 81 20.30 2.68 -13.12
N MET A 82 19.46 1.79 -12.53
CA MET A 82 19.97 0.64 -11.83
C MET A 82 20.41 -0.45 -12.81
N THR A 83 21.64 -0.89 -12.67
CA THR A 83 22.18 -2.04 -13.39
C THR A 83 22.82 -3.00 -12.39
N LEU A 84 22.62 -4.30 -12.58
CA LEU A 84 23.28 -5.35 -11.83
C LEU A 84 23.99 -6.29 -12.78
N THR A 85 25.30 -6.44 -12.63
CA THR A 85 26.11 -7.33 -13.44
C THR A 85 26.90 -8.30 -12.57
N LEU A 86 26.69 -9.59 -12.78
CA LEU A 86 27.47 -10.66 -12.17
C LEU A 86 28.42 -11.23 -13.21
N SER A 87 29.72 -11.26 -12.91
CA SER A 87 30.75 -11.72 -13.83
C SER A 87 31.86 -12.46 -13.10
N GLY A 88 32.79 -13.07 -13.82
CA GLY A 88 34.01 -13.69 -13.28
C GLY A 88 33.97 -15.22 -13.16
N SER A 89 32.84 -15.90 -13.36
CA SER A 89 32.75 -17.36 -13.37
C SER A 89 31.53 -17.84 -14.13
N ALA A 90 31.54 -19.12 -14.54
CA ALA A 90 30.38 -19.80 -15.14
C ALA A 90 29.14 -19.75 -14.20
N ARG A 91 29.37 -19.87 -12.89
CA ARG A 91 28.32 -19.75 -11.88
C ARG A 91 27.72 -18.34 -11.85
N ALA A 92 28.57 -17.31 -11.93
CA ALA A 92 28.11 -15.92 -11.98
C ALA A 92 27.28 -15.65 -13.24
N THR A 93 27.71 -16.17 -14.40
CA THR A 93 26.94 -16.05 -15.64
C THR A 93 25.57 -16.74 -15.54
N TRP A 94 25.53 -17.94 -14.95
CA TRP A 94 24.27 -18.64 -14.72
C TRP A 94 23.37 -17.86 -13.75
N LEU A 95 23.89 -17.37 -12.62
CA LEU A 95 23.13 -16.53 -11.67
C LEU A 95 22.61 -15.26 -12.33
N GLN A 96 23.37 -14.63 -13.23
CA GLN A 96 22.93 -13.46 -13.99
C GLN A 96 21.66 -13.75 -14.78
N THR A 97 21.53 -14.94 -15.36
CA THR A 97 20.31 -15.33 -16.09
C THR A 97 19.11 -15.53 -15.17
N GLN A 98 19.35 -16.07 -13.94
CA GLN A 98 18.30 -16.28 -12.95
C GLN A 98 17.79 -14.95 -12.33
N ILE A 99 18.68 -13.97 -12.15
CA ILE A 99 18.36 -12.69 -11.51
C ILE A 99 17.72 -11.70 -12.51
N LYS A 100 17.95 -11.87 -13.80
CA LYS A 100 17.46 -10.94 -14.82
C LYS A 100 15.96 -10.62 -14.69
N PRO A 101 15.03 -11.60 -14.53
CA PRO A 101 13.61 -11.31 -14.37
C PRO A 101 13.30 -10.43 -13.13
N ILE A 102 14.09 -10.63 -12.05
CA ILE A 102 13.91 -9.85 -10.81
C ILE A 102 14.29 -8.40 -11.05
N ILE A 103 15.39 -8.16 -11.78
CA ILE A 103 15.84 -6.80 -12.11
C ILE A 103 14.86 -6.11 -13.06
N ASP A 104 14.28 -6.84 -14.00
CA ASP A 104 13.28 -6.32 -14.92
C ASP A 104 12.01 -5.85 -14.16
N ASP A 105 11.64 -6.51 -13.06
CA ASP A 105 10.47 -6.19 -12.23
C ASP A 105 10.78 -5.38 -10.97
N ILE A 106 12.07 -5.08 -10.70
CA ILE A 106 12.55 -4.46 -9.45
C ILE A 106 11.79 -3.18 -9.08
N ARG A 107 11.38 -2.39 -10.06
CA ARG A 107 10.64 -1.16 -9.84
C ARG A 107 9.28 -1.43 -9.17
N THR A 108 8.54 -2.40 -9.68
CA THR A 108 7.22 -2.77 -9.15
C THR A 108 7.34 -3.35 -7.74
N ASP A 109 8.36 -4.18 -7.52
CA ASP A 109 8.62 -4.76 -6.21
C ASP A 109 8.99 -3.68 -5.20
N LEU A 110 9.92 -2.79 -5.58
CA LEU A 110 10.37 -1.69 -4.73
C LEU A 110 9.23 -0.73 -4.38
N GLU A 111 8.30 -0.49 -5.30
CA GLU A 111 7.11 0.33 -5.04
C GLU A 111 6.31 -0.23 -3.85
N VAL A 112 6.05 -1.54 -3.83
CA VAL A 112 5.38 -2.21 -2.71
C VAL A 112 6.22 -2.16 -1.44
N GLY A 113 7.53 -2.43 -1.55
CA GLY A 113 8.46 -2.36 -0.42
C GLY A 113 8.52 -0.99 0.23
N LEU A 114 8.54 0.08 -0.56
CA LEU A 114 8.49 1.46 -0.07
C LEU A 114 7.14 1.82 0.53
N ALA A 115 6.06 1.34 -0.06
CA ALA A 115 4.71 1.58 0.44
C ALA A 115 4.48 0.96 1.82
N LEU A 116 4.94 -0.27 2.04
CA LEU A 116 4.69 -1.03 3.27
C LEU A 116 5.83 -0.97 4.30
N GLY A 117 6.93 -0.30 3.97
CA GLY A 117 8.10 -0.16 4.85
C GLY A 117 9.13 -1.26 4.70
N GLY A 118 8.90 -2.25 3.85
CA GLY A 118 9.87 -3.31 3.56
C GLY A 118 9.28 -4.43 2.72
N MET A 119 10.15 -5.27 2.22
CA MET A 119 9.81 -6.49 1.49
C MET A 119 10.95 -7.50 1.56
N VAL A 120 10.66 -8.73 1.19
CA VAL A 120 11.65 -9.80 1.16
C VAL A 120 11.69 -10.42 -0.23
N TRP A 121 12.89 -10.60 -0.77
CA TRP A 121 13.15 -11.49 -1.90
C TRP A 121 13.55 -12.85 -1.35
N LYS A 122 12.71 -13.86 -1.58
CA LYS A 122 12.94 -15.23 -1.15
C LYS A 122 13.16 -16.13 -2.35
N PRO A 123 14.37 -16.71 -2.53
CA PRO A 123 14.63 -17.71 -3.57
C PRO A 123 13.77 -18.96 -3.35
N VAL A 124 13.17 -19.43 -4.44
CA VAL A 124 12.38 -20.67 -4.46
C VAL A 124 12.97 -21.55 -5.55
N PRO A 125 13.53 -22.73 -5.20
CA PRO A 125 14.03 -23.68 -6.18
C PRO A 125 12.90 -24.19 -7.08
N ASP A 126 13.17 -24.21 -8.38
CA ASP A 126 12.27 -24.76 -9.39
C ASP A 126 13.06 -25.64 -10.36
N GLY A 127 13.23 -26.90 -9.99
CA GLY A 127 14.06 -27.86 -10.73
C GLY A 127 15.51 -27.40 -10.82
N LYS A 128 15.95 -26.99 -12.02
CA LYS A 128 17.31 -26.49 -12.28
C LYS A 128 17.43 -24.96 -12.19
N ASN A 129 16.31 -24.26 -11.99
CA ASN A 129 16.24 -22.81 -11.94
C ASN A 129 15.97 -22.35 -10.50
N ILE A 130 16.18 -21.06 -10.27
CA ILE A 130 15.81 -20.36 -9.05
C ILE A 130 14.83 -19.28 -9.43
N ASN A 131 13.59 -19.41 -8.96
CA ASN A 131 12.63 -18.32 -8.96
C ASN A 131 12.79 -17.49 -7.69
N VAL A 132 12.29 -16.26 -7.69
CA VAL A 132 12.28 -15.43 -6.50
C VAL A 132 10.85 -14.98 -6.21
N SER A 133 10.39 -15.31 -5.01
CA SER A 133 9.15 -14.78 -4.47
C SER A 133 9.42 -13.45 -3.80
N VAL A 134 8.61 -12.44 -4.09
CA VAL A 134 8.63 -11.15 -3.41
C VAL A 134 7.54 -11.16 -2.36
N ILE A 135 7.90 -10.95 -1.10
CA ILE A 135 7.01 -11.05 0.04
C ILE A 135 6.92 -9.67 0.68
N PRO A 136 5.75 -9.02 0.68
CA PRO A 136 5.56 -7.71 1.27
C PRO A 136 5.58 -7.77 2.80
N ALA A 137 5.77 -6.61 3.45
CA ALA A 137 5.90 -6.52 4.90
C ALA A 137 4.66 -7.01 5.68
N ASP A 138 3.47 -6.98 5.07
CA ASP A 138 2.23 -7.48 5.68
C ASP A 138 2.11 -9.03 5.69
N ALA A 139 3.03 -9.72 5.01
CA ALA A 139 3.14 -11.18 4.99
C ALA A 139 4.48 -11.71 5.57
N PHE A 140 5.26 -10.83 6.18
CA PHE A 140 6.57 -11.10 6.75
C PHE A 140 6.61 -10.74 8.23
N TYR A 141 6.94 -11.71 9.08
CA TYR A 141 7.00 -11.59 10.52
C TYR A 141 8.41 -11.92 11.02
N PRO A 142 9.31 -10.95 11.16
CA PRO A 142 10.60 -11.20 11.80
C PRO A 142 10.40 -11.60 13.26
N VAL A 143 11.15 -12.61 13.68
CA VAL A 143 11.08 -13.18 15.03
C VAL A 143 12.26 -12.69 15.85
N ARG A 144 13.46 -12.71 15.26
CA ARG A 144 14.69 -12.37 15.97
C ARG A 144 15.65 -11.63 15.06
N PHE A 145 16.33 -10.68 15.65
CA PHE A 145 17.45 -9.92 15.05
C PHE A 145 18.75 -10.23 15.79
N ASP A 146 19.86 -10.11 15.11
CA ASP A 146 21.17 -10.12 15.74
C ASP A 146 21.55 -8.75 16.30
N SER A 147 22.79 -8.64 16.81
CA SER A 147 23.31 -7.38 17.36
C SER A 147 23.59 -6.30 16.31
N ALA A 148 23.66 -6.66 15.04
CA ALA A 148 23.80 -5.73 13.91
C ALA A 148 22.44 -5.24 13.37
N GLY A 149 21.34 -5.81 13.86
CA GLY A 149 19.99 -5.51 13.38
C GLY A 149 19.58 -6.31 12.16
N GLU A 150 20.34 -7.37 11.80
CA GLU A 150 19.99 -8.27 10.72
C GLU A 150 19.00 -9.33 11.20
N VAL A 151 18.09 -9.73 10.33
CA VAL A 151 17.10 -10.78 10.62
C VAL A 151 17.81 -12.13 10.69
N VAL A 152 17.65 -12.87 11.78
CA VAL A 152 18.16 -14.22 11.97
C VAL A 152 17.08 -15.28 12.18
N SER A 153 15.83 -14.84 12.33
CA SER A 153 14.66 -15.71 12.36
C SER A 153 13.44 -14.95 11.91
N ALA A 154 12.63 -15.55 11.03
CA ALA A 154 11.43 -14.94 10.49
C ALA A 154 10.38 -15.97 10.08
N VAL A 155 9.12 -15.55 9.97
CA VAL A 155 8.00 -16.33 9.48
C VAL A 155 7.39 -15.65 8.27
N PHE A 156 7.20 -16.42 7.22
CA PHE A 156 6.45 -16.04 6.04
C PHE A 156 5.05 -16.62 6.08
N VAL A 157 4.09 -15.84 5.63
CA VAL A 157 2.69 -16.23 5.58
C VAL A 157 2.25 -16.28 4.12
N GLU A 158 1.71 -17.43 3.73
CA GLU A 158 1.07 -17.61 2.43
C GLU A 158 -0.35 -18.11 2.67
N GLN A 159 -1.35 -17.43 2.08
CA GLN A 159 -2.74 -17.82 2.23
C GLN A 159 -3.37 -18.13 0.87
N ARG A 160 -4.13 -19.22 0.82
CA ARG A 160 -4.89 -19.67 -0.35
C ARG A 160 -6.36 -19.83 0.01
N ARG A 161 -7.25 -19.50 -0.91
CA ARG A 161 -8.67 -19.76 -0.77
C ARG A 161 -9.08 -20.93 -1.64
N VAL A 162 -9.67 -21.96 -1.03
CA VAL A 162 -10.24 -23.09 -1.76
C VAL A 162 -11.72 -23.23 -1.37
N GLY A 163 -12.59 -22.94 -2.30
CA GLY A 163 -14.03 -22.87 -2.04
C GLY A 163 -14.41 -21.78 -1.05
N LYS A 164 -14.94 -22.18 0.12
CA LYS A 164 -15.31 -21.27 1.22
C LYS A 164 -14.27 -21.17 2.32
N LYS A 165 -13.19 -21.97 2.25
CA LYS A 165 -12.18 -22.04 3.28
C LYS A 165 -10.90 -21.32 2.88
N TYR A 166 -10.18 -20.85 3.87
CA TYR A 166 -8.87 -20.24 3.75
C TYR A 166 -7.83 -21.19 4.34
N TYR A 167 -6.80 -21.47 3.57
CA TYR A 167 -5.65 -22.28 3.98
C TYR A 167 -4.45 -21.36 4.09
N THR A 168 -3.80 -21.37 5.25
CA THR A 168 -2.66 -20.51 5.55
C THR A 168 -1.45 -21.36 5.86
N LYS A 169 -0.37 -21.18 5.09
CA LYS A 169 0.93 -21.77 5.38
C LYS A 169 1.77 -20.77 6.15
N LEU A 170 2.36 -21.22 7.25
CA LEU A 170 3.43 -20.55 7.96
C LEU A 170 4.74 -21.26 7.65
N GLU A 171 5.69 -20.52 7.09
CA GLU A 171 7.03 -21.00 6.76
C GLU A 171 8.02 -20.25 7.64
N ALA A 172 8.50 -20.92 8.70
CA ALA A 172 9.41 -20.34 9.68
C ALA A 172 10.85 -20.67 9.32
N HIS A 173 11.69 -19.66 9.22
CA HIS A 173 13.12 -19.74 8.93
C HIS A 173 13.89 -19.32 10.17
N ASP A 174 14.85 -20.11 10.60
CA ASP A 174 15.73 -19.84 11.71
C ASP A 174 17.16 -20.26 11.42
N ILE A 175 18.11 -19.44 11.78
CA ILE A 175 19.52 -19.76 11.76
C ILE A 175 20.11 -19.64 13.15
N ASN A 176 20.80 -20.68 13.62
CA ASN A 176 21.48 -20.66 14.90
C ASN A 176 22.95 -20.27 14.76
N LYS A 177 23.60 -20.04 15.90
CA LYS A 177 25.03 -19.63 15.96
C LYS A 177 26.00 -20.69 15.43
N GLN A 178 25.56 -21.93 15.26
CA GLN A 178 26.34 -23.04 14.71
C GLN A 178 26.22 -23.16 13.19
N GLY A 179 25.51 -22.27 12.53
CA GLY A 179 25.29 -22.31 11.08
C GLY A 179 24.28 -23.39 10.66
N VAL A 180 23.41 -23.82 11.56
CA VAL A 180 22.29 -24.71 11.22
C VAL A 180 21.09 -23.86 10.88
N TYR A 181 20.68 -23.94 9.62
CA TYR A 181 19.52 -23.25 9.08
C TYR A 181 18.34 -24.22 9.01
N THR A 182 17.24 -23.86 9.63
CA THR A 182 16.04 -24.72 9.68
C THR A 182 14.86 -23.97 9.06
N VAL A 183 14.13 -24.66 8.20
CA VAL A 183 12.83 -24.22 7.66
C VAL A 183 11.75 -25.14 8.22
N THR A 184 10.74 -24.57 8.87
CA THR A 184 9.60 -25.29 9.40
C THR A 184 8.33 -24.84 8.70
N ASN A 185 7.59 -25.79 8.13
CA ASN A 185 6.33 -25.55 7.42
C ASN A 185 5.15 -26.06 8.23
N LYS A 186 4.15 -25.22 8.45
CA LYS A 186 2.86 -25.59 9.06
C LYS A 186 1.72 -25.04 8.23
N ALA A 187 0.64 -25.80 8.09
CA ALA A 187 -0.57 -25.38 7.41
C ALA A 187 -1.74 -25.27 8.38
N PHE A 188 -2.62 -24.32 8.13
CA PHE A 188 -3.80 -24.03 8.94
C PHE A 188 -5.03 -23.87 8.04
N GLU A 189 -6.21 -24.22 8.56
CA GLU A 189 -7.50 -24.11 7.89
C GLU A 189 -8.43 -23.20 8.71
N SER A 190 -9.08 -22.24 8.04
CA SER A 190 -10.04 -21.33 8.66
C SER A 190 -11.21 -21.02 7.72
N GLU A 191 -12.33 -20.60 8.29
CA GLU A 191 -13.46 -20.03 7.52
C GLU A 191 -13.31 -18.51 7.33
N SER A 192 -12.37 -17.88 8.02
CA SER A 192 -12.10 -16.45 7.96
C SER A 192 -10.69 -16.17 7.45
N PRO A 193 -10.50 -15.19 6.53
CA PRO A 193 -9.17 -14.81 6.03
C PRO A 193 -8.30 -14.12 7.10
N SER A 194 -8.88 -13.70 8.21
CA SER A 194 -8.18 -12.97 9.29
C SER A 194 -7.83 -13.84 10.50
N GLN A 195 -8.05 -15.14 10.43
CA GLN A 195 -7.77 -16.10 11.49
C GLN A 195 -6.98 -17.29 10.94
N LEU A 196 -5.97 -17.76 11.67
CA LEU A 196 -5.24 -18.97 11.30
C LEU A 196 -6.13 -20.22 11.38
N GLY A 197 -6.96 -20.30 12.39
CA GLY A 197 -7.86 -21.44 12.61
C GLY A 197 -7.12 -22.68 13.13
N ARG A 198 -7.42 -23.85 12.56
CA ARG A 198 -6.94 -25.15 13.03
C ARG A 198 -5.77 -25.63 12.17
N GLU A 199 -4.74 -26.20 12.81
CA GLU A 199 -3.63 -26.83 12.11
C GLU A 199 -4.11 -28.02 11.25
N THR A 200 -3.60 -28.12 10.04
CA THR A 200 -3.94 -29.16 9.04
C THR A 200 -2.68 -29.65 8.33
N GLN A 201 -2.82 -30.60 7.41
CA GLN A 201 -1.70 -31.13 6.66
C GLN A 201 -1.32 -30.24 5.47
N LEU A 202 -0.04 -30.18 5.14
CA LEU A 202 0.46 -29.44 3.96
C LEU A 202 -0.13 -29.98 2.65
N SER A 203 -0.41 -31.30 2.58
CA SER A 203 -0.96 -31.98 1.40
C SER A 203 -2.38 -31.55 0.99
N VAL A 204 -3.05 -30.70 1.78
CA VAL A 204 -4.36 -30.13 1.44
C VAL A 204 -4.28 -29.18 0.23
N ILE A 205 -3.12 -28.58 0.00
CA ILE A 205 -2.83 -27.73 -1.15
C ILE A 205 -1.75 -28.38 -1.98
N ASP A 206 -2.01 -28.63 -3.25
CA ASP A 206 -1.11 -29.35 -4.15
C ASP A 206 0.31 -28.75 -4.19
N ASP A 207 0.41 -27.42 -4.24
CA ASP A 207 1.69 -26.70 -4.24
C ASP A 207 2.50 -26.90 -2.94
N TRP A 208 1.84 -27.23 -1.84
CA TRP A 208 2.50 -27.44 -0.54
C TRP A 208 2.75 -28.91 -0.23
N ALA A 209 2.13 -29.83 -0.99
CA ALA A 209 2.20 -31.27 -0.75
C ALA A 209 3.62 -31.84 -0.83
N ALA A 210 4.49 -31.22 -1.65
CA ALA A 210 5.88 -31.61 -1.80
C ALA A 210 6.82 -31.00 -0.74
N LEU A 211 6.32 -30.10 0.11
CA LEU A 211 7.14 -29.47 1.15
C LEU A 211 7.30 -30.38 2.36
N GLU A 212 8.53 -30.49 2.84
CA GLU A 212 8.80 -31.16 4.11
C GLU A 212 8.35 -30.30 5.29
N PRO A 213 7.76 -30.88 6.35
CA PRO A 213 7.43 -30.13 7.56
C PRO A 213 8.65 -29.48 8.21
N ILE A 214 9.82 -30.09 8.14
CA ILE A 214 11.09 -29.55 8.62
C ILE A 214 12.19 -29.90 7.66
N ALA A 215 12.88 -28.88 7.14
CA ALA A 215 14.08 -29.01 6.32
C ALA A 215 15.26 -28.34 7.03
N THR A 216 16.46 -28.92 6.92
CA THR A 216 17.67 -28.42 7.60
C THR A 216 18.83 -28.32 6.63
N ILE A 217 19.54 -27.19 6.66
CA ILE A 217 20.77 -26.94 5.90
C ILE A 217 21.89 -26.67 6.88
N ILE A 218 23.01 -27.34 6.74
CA ILE A 218 24.19 -27.22 7.61
C ILE A 218 25.24 -26.37 6.89
N GLY A 219 25.91 -25.48 7.65
CA GLY A 219 26.95 -24.62 7.12
C GLY A 219 26.44 -23.36 6.41
N ALA A 220 25.25 -22.90 6.76
CA ALA A 220 24.72 -21.61 6.31
C ALA A 220 25.29 -20.47 7.15
N ASP A 221 25.78 -19.43 6.49
CA ASP A 221 26.28 -18.23 7.17
C ASP A 221 25.17 -17.20 7.39
N LYS A 222 24.11 -17.21 6.55
CA LYS A 222 22.99 -16.26 6.55
C LYS A 222 21.69 -16.96 6.20
N LEU A 223 20.57 -16.26 6.47
CA LEU A 223 19.27 -16.67 5.97
C LEU A 223 19.24 -16.63 4.43
N LEU A 224 18.52 -17.59 3.83
CA LEU A 224 18.40 -17.73 2.38
C LEU A 224 17.30 -16.83 1.80
N PHE A 225 17.25 -15.58 2.26
CA PHE A 225 16.41 -14.52 1.69
C PHE A 225 17.05 -13.17 1.94
N ALA A 226 16.66 -12.16 1.18
CA ALA A 226 17.13 -10.79 1.35
C ALA A 226 15.97 -9.92 1.81
N TYR A 227 16.13 -9.22 2.95
CA TYR A 227 15.15 -8.27 3.47
C TYR A 227 15.54 -6.86 3.06
N PHE A 228 14.73 -6.23 2.22
CA PHE A 228 14.79 -4.80 1.97
C PHE A 228 14.08 -4.05 3.09
N LYS A 229 14.82 -3.24 3.81
CA LYS A 229 14.29 -2.32 4.82
C LYS A 229 14.16 -0.94 4.18
N ALA A 230 12.92 -0.44 4.03
CA ALA A 230 12.73 0.93 3.56
C ALA A 230 13.38 1.93 4.53
N PRO A 231 14.12 2.94 4.03
CA PRO A 231 14.85 3.87 4.88
C PRO A 231 13.89 4.74 5.69
N GLY A 232 14.29 5.07 6.91
CA GLY A 232 13.53 5.91 7.84
C GLY A 232 13.47 5.31 9.25
N GLY A 233 13.21 6.14 10.24
CA GLY A 233 12.96 5.72 11.62
C GLY A 233 11.47 5.71 11.92
N ASP A 234 11.02 4.71 12.67
CA ASP A 234 9.66 4.69 13.20
C ASP A 234 9.56 5.71 14.35
N VAL A 235 8.67 6.68 14.17
CA VAL A 235 8.46 7.74 15.20
C VAL A 235 7.54 7.27 16.33
N LYS A 236 6.79 6.18 16.13
CA LYS A 236 5.91 5.59 17.15
C LYS A 236 6.61 4.49 17.94
N ASP A 237 7.57 3.81 17.32
CA ASP A 237 8.41 2.80 17.96
C ASP A 237 9.87 3.00 17.55
N THR A 238 10.55 3.93 18.27
CA THR A 238 11.92 4.34 17.95
C THR A 238 12.96 3.23 18.11
N GLY A 239 12.63 2.15 18.80
CA GLY A 239 13.49 0.96 18.98
C GLY A 239 13.32 -0.09 17.89
N SER A 240 12.37 0.08 16.97
CA SER A 240 12.09 -0.90 15.95
C SER A 240 13.20 -1.05 14.92
N PRO A 241 13.67 -2.27 14.65
CA PRO A 241 14.61 -2.54 13.58
C PRO A 241 13.94 -2.59 12.20
N LEU A 242 12.59 -2.50 12.13
CA LEU A 242 11.84 -2.56 10.87
C LEU A 242 11.92 -1.26 10.08
N GLY A 243 11.69 -1.34 8.79
CA GLY A 243 11.52 -0.17 7.94
C GLY A 243 10.12 0.44 8.09
N VAL A 244 9.97 1.64 7.56
CA VAL A 244 8.72 2.40 7.59
C VAL A 244 8.29 2.81 6.20
N SER A 245 6.98 2.95 6.00
CA SER A 245 6.44 3.43 4.71
C SER A 245 7.04 4.78 4.33
N CYS A 246 7.32 4.97 3.05
CA CYS A 246 7.81 6.24 2.50
C CYS A 246 6.85 7.41 2.73
N TYR A 247 5.57 7.14 3.00
CA TYR A 247 4.56 8.13 3.37
C TYR A 247 4.11 8.04 4.84
N SER A 248 4.84 7.30 5.69
CA SER A 248 4.48 7.13 7.11
C SER A 248 4.25 8.44 7.87
N ARG A 249 5.01 9.49 7.53
CA ARG A 249 4.90 10.84 8.12
C ARG A 249 3.82 11.72 7.48
N ALA A 250 3.22 11.27 6.40
CA ALA A 250 2.20 12.01 5.64
C ALA A 250 0.79 11.41 5.76
N VAL A 251 0.59 10.38 6.60
CA VAL A 251 -0.69 9.68 6.74
C VAL A 251 -1.85 10.66 6.98
N ASP A 252 -1.74 11.50 8.00
CA ASP A 252 -2.80 12.47 8.36
C ASP A 252 -2.97 13.56 7.29
N LEU A 253 -1.90 13.91 6.59
CA LEU A 253 -1.96 14.89 5.49
C LEU A 253 -2.65 14.30 4.26
N ILE A 254 -2.44 13.02 3.98
CA ILE A 254 -3.11 12.29 2.89
C ILE A 254 -4.61 12.20 3.18
N GLU A 255 -4.99 11.87 4.42
CA GLU A 255 -6.41 11.89 4.84
C GLU A 255 -7.03 13.28 4.64
N GLN A 256 -6.33 14.34 5.07
CA GLN A 256 -6.81 15.73 4.87
C GLN A 256 -6.94 16.07 3.39
N ALA A 257 -6.01 15.62 2.54
CA ALA A 257 -6.09 15.85 1.10
C ALA A 257 -7.31 15.16 0.47
N ASP A 258 -7.57 13.89 0.84
CA ASP A 258 -8.74 13.14 0.36
C ASP A 258 -10.05 13.83 0.78
N ARG A 259 -10.15 14.28 2.04
CA ARG A 259 -11.32 14.99 2.57
C ARG A 259 -11.52 16.35 1.87
N LEU A 260 -10.44 17.10 1.68
CA LEU A 260 -10.52 18.40 1.03
C LEU A 260 -10.89 18.29 -0.45
N HIS A 261 -10.35 17.29 -1.14
CA HIS A 261 -10.73 16.98 -2.52
C HIS A 261 -12.21 16.57 -2.63
N SER A 262 -12.69 15.75 -1.73
CA SER A 262 -14.09 15.35 -1.68
C SER A 262 -15.01 16.53 -1.43
N GLY A 263 -14.60 17.45 -0.54
CA GLY A 263 -15.29 18.72 -0.31
C GLY A 263 -15.30 19.62 -1.55
N PHE A 264 -14.22 19.64 -2.31
CA PHE A 264 -14.14 20.34 -3.59
C PHE A 264 -15.13 19.77 -4.63
N LEU A 265 -15.22 18.46 -4.76
CA LEU A 265 -16.21 17.81 -5.62
C LEU A 265 -17.64 18.13 -5.18
N TRP A 266 -17.88 18.09 -3.87
CA TRP A 266 -19.17 18.43 -3.29
C TRP A 266 -19.56 19.90 -3.55
N GLU A 267 -18.61 20.83 -3.57
CA GLU A 267 -18.85 22.24 -3.87
C GLU A 267 -19.48 22.40 -5.27
N PHE A 268 -18.96 21.69 -6.28
CA PHE A 268 -19.55 21.68 -7.61
C PHE A 268 -20.90 20.99 -7.66
N GLU A 269 -21.05 19.88 -6.93
CA GLU A 269 -22.30 19.11 -6.93
C GLU A 269 -23.44 19.91 -6.25
N SER A 270 -23.14 20.50 -5.09
CA SER A 270 -24.11 21.32 -4.33
C SER A 270 -24.36 22.67 -4.96
N GLY A 271 -23.37 23.22 -5.68
CA GLY A 271 -23.45 24.50 -6.36
C GLY A 271 -24.12 24.45 -7.74
N LYS A 272 -24.61 23.28 -8.18
CA LYS A 272 -25.32 23.18 -9.46
C LYS A 272 -26.50 24.14 -9.50
N ARG A 273 -26.59 24.90 -10.59
CA ARG A 273 -27.71 25.81 -10.81
C ARG A 273 -29.03 25.07 -10.71
N ALA A 274 -29.96 25.62 -9.94
CA ALA A 274 -31.31 25.08 -9.81
C ALA A 274 -32.36 26.21 -9.85
N LEU A 275 -33.52 25.89 -10.39
CA LEU A 275 -34.71 26.74 -10.35
C LEU A 275 -35.69 26.07 -9.40
N TYR A 276 -35.91 26.72 -8.28
CA TYR A 276 -36.96 26.32 -7.34
C TYR A 276 -38.27 26.95 -7.76
N ALA A 277 -39.29 26.11 -7.95
CA ALA A 277 -40.62 26.56 -8.32
C ALA A 277 -41.68 25.97 -7.40
N ASP A 278 -42.76 26.72 -7.16
CA ASP A 278 -43.90 26.16 -6.45
C ASP A 278 -44.48 24.99 -7.23
N VAL A 279 -44.99 24.01 -6.52
CA VAL A 279 -45.67 22.83 -7.11
C VAL A 279 -46.82 23.21 -8.03
N VAL A 280 -47.43 24.36 -7.81
CA VAL A 280 -48.51 24.88 -8.65
C VAL A 280 -48.05 25.29 -10.05
N ALA A 281 -46.73 25.58 -10.22
CA ALA A 281 -46.15 25.93 -11.51
C ALA A 281 -45.93 24.70 -12.43
N PHE A 282 -46.13 23.49 -11.93
CA PHE A 282 -45.88 22.26 -12.69
C PHE A 282 -47.16 21.52 -13.01
N GLN A 283 -47.19 20.91 -14.21
CA GLN A 283 -48.26 19.99 -14.60
C GLN A 283 -48.14 18.70 -13.80
N ARG A 284 -49.27 18.06 -13.55
CA ARG A 284 -49.34 16.75 -12.90
C ARG A 284 -49.79 15.70 -13.89
N LYS A 285 -49.27 14.51 -13.76
CA LYS A 285 -49.82 13.31 -14.41
C LYS A 285 -51.10 12.87 -13.72
N ASP A 286 -51.82 11.97 -14.35
CA ASP A 286 -53.09 11.40 -13.82
C ASP A 286 -52.87 10.68 -12.47
N ASP A 287 -51.64 10.22 -12.18
CA ASP A 287 -51.24 9.59 -10.92
C ASP A 287 -50.82 10.60 -9.84
N GLY A 288 -50.94 11.91 -10.11
CA GLY A 288 -50.56 12.96 -9.20
C GLY A 288 -49.06 13.37 -9.22
N THR A 289 -48.21 12.65 -9.96
CA THR A 289 -46.76 12.92 -10.09
C THR A 289 -46.53 14.20 -10.87
N LEU A 290 -45.64 15.09 -10.36
CA LEU A 290 -45.26 16.32 -11.04
C LEU A 290 -44.42 16.05 -12.30
N ILE A 291 -44.77 16.75 -13.38
CA ILE A 291 -43.99 16.79 -14.61
C ILE A 291 -43.00 17.95 -14.55
N LEU A 292 -41.73 17.66 -14.32
CA LEU A 292 -40.65 18.63 -14.35
C LEU A 292 -40.04 18.69 -15.75
N PRO A 293 -39.87 19.87 -16.37
CA PRO A 293 -39.27 19.98 -17.72
C PRO A 293 -37.84 19.41 -17.79
N ASP A 294 -37.02 19.67 -16.78
CA ASP A 294 -35.73 19.03 -16.57
C ASP A 294 -35.50 18.84 -15.06
N LYS A 295 -35.44 17.59 -14.63
CA LYS A 295 -35.25 17.23 -13.21
C LYS A 295 -33.91 17.68 -12.62
N ARG A 296 -32.91 17.98 -13.45
CA ARG A 296 -31.61 18.49 -13.00
C ARG A 296 -31.64 19.98 -12.70
N LEU A 297 -32.50 20.73 -13.41
CA LEU A 297 -32.61 22.18 -13.27
C LEU A 297 -33.78 22.60 -12.35
N TYR A 298 -34.96 21.95 -12.50
CA TYR A 298 -36.16 22.33 -11.77
C TYR A 298 -36.34 21.49 -10.51
N ARG A 299 -36.59 22.15 -9.39
CA ARG A 299 -36.92 21.54 -8.09
C ARG A 299 -38.26 22.10 -7.60
N ALA A 300 -39.20 21.21 -7.31
CA ALA A 300 -40.48 21.58 -6.75
C ALA A 300 -40.39 21.82 -5.24
N LEU A 301 -40.91 22.92 -4.76
CA LEU A 301 -41.05 23.22 -3.34
C LEU A 301 -42.52 23.00 -2.94
N ASN A 302 -42.75 22.19 -1.92
CA ASN A 302 -44.03 22.09 -1.23
C ASN A 302 -44.06 23.10 -0.09
N GLY A 303 -44.63 24.25 -0.31
CA GLY A 303 -44.72 25.14 0.85
C GLY A 303 -45.11 26.55 0.56
N THR A 304 -46.14 26.87 1.17
CA THR A 304 -46.94 28.06 1.11
C THR A 304 -46.38 29.29 1.79
N SER A 305 -45.12 29.37 2.20
CA SER A 305 -44.92 30.36 3.25
C SER A 305 -43.90 31.47 3.02
N ASN A 306 -43.05 31.42 1.99
CA ASN A 306 -42.04 32.48 1.89
C ASN A 306 -41.51 32.76 0.47
N VAL A 307 -42.22 32.41 -0.55
CA VAL A 307 -42.03 33.03 -1.85
C VAL A 307 -42.88 34.31 -1.80
N GLY A 308 -42.24 35.48 -1.79
CA GLY A 308 -42.98 36.76 -1.73
C GLY A 308 -44.06 36.80 -2.81
N GLU A 309 -45.20 37.49 -2.51
CA GLU A 309 -46.30 37.64 -3.44
C GLU A 309 -45.78 38.05 -4.83
N GLY A 310 -45.76 37.10 -5.77
CA GLY A 310 -45.41 37.36 -7.17
C GLY A 310 -44.32 36.49 -7.79
N ASP A 311 -43.43 35.88 -7.07
CA ASP A 311 -42.35 35.06 -7.64
C ASP A 311 -42.64 33.54 -7.61
N LEU A 312 -43.06 33.00 -8.74
CA LEU A 312 -43.26 31.56 -8.93
C LEU A 312 -41.94 30.77 -9.01
N PHE A 313 -40.80 31.45 -9.20
CA PHE A 313 -39.49 30.84 -9.42
C PHE A 313 -38.44 31.56 -8.59
N LYS A 314 -37.57 30.79 -7.95
CA LYS A 314 -36.35 31.26 -7.29
C LYS A 314 -35.13 30.55 -7.87
N GLU A 315 -34.20 31.34 -8.39
CA GLU A 315 -32.94 30.83 -8.89
C GLU A 315 -31.98 30.56 -7.75
N TRP A 316 -31.34 29.38 -7.80
CA TRP A 316 -30.19 29.03 -6.99
C TRP A 316 -28.97 28.95 -7.88
N SER A 317 -28.02 29.86 -7.75
CA SER A 317 -26.78 29.92 -8.50
C SER A 317 -25.69 30.51 -7.61
N PRO A 318 -25.18 29.75 -6.62
CA PRO A 318 -24.17 30.25 -5.70
C PRO A 318 -22.83 30.46 -6.40
N THR A 319 -22.03 31.41 -5.90
CA THR A 319 -20.64 31.55 -6.33
C THR A 319 -19.83 30.42 -5.77
N LEU A 320 -19.12 29.67 -6.62
CA LEU A 320 -18.27 28.57 -6.23
C LEU A 320 -16.97 29.08 -5.58
N ARG A 321 -16.50 28.38 -4.53
CA ARG A 321 -15.25 28.70 -3.82
C ARG A 321 -14.06 27.89 -4.35
N GLU A 322 -14.03 27.61 -5.65
CA GLU A 322 -13.06 26.76 -6.33
C GLU A 322 -11.61 27.13 -6.03
N GLN A 323 -11.28 28.43 -6.10
CA GLN A 323 -9.91 28.89 -5.88
C GLN A 323 -9.42 28.64 -4.44
N ASN A 324 -10.31 28.74 -3.45
CA ASN A 324 -9.97 28.47 -2.06
C ASN A 324 -9.64 26.98 -1.86
N TYR A 325 -10.40 26.08 -2.50
CA TYR A 325 -10.12 24.65 -2.46
C TYR A 325 -8.81 24.31 -3.16
N LEU A 326 -8.57 24.84 -4.36
CA LEU A 326 -7.32 24.61 -5.11
C LEU A 326 -6.10 25.09 -4.34
N ASN A 327 -6.18 26.28 -3.71
CA ASN A 327 -5.11 26.79 -2.87
C ASN A 327 -4.88 25.92 -1.64
N GLY A 328 -5.94 25.43 -1.00
CA GLY A 328 -5.88 24.52 0.14
C GLY A 328 -5.24 23.17 -0.23
N ILE A 329 -5.67 22.57 -1.33
CA ILE A 329 -5.11 21.30 -1.85
C ILE A 329 -3.61 21.47 -2.18
N SER A 330 -3.25 22.55 -2.89
CA SER A 330 -1.84 22.84 -3.20
C SER A 330 -0.98 23.01 -1.95
N ALA A 331 -1.50 23.66 -0.91
CA ALA A 331 -0.80 23.82 0.36
C ALA A 331 -0.59 22.48 1.09
N ILE A 332 -1.57 21.58 1.06
CA ILE A 332 -1.43 20.23 1.64
C ILE A 332 -0.44 19.40 0.83
N TYR A 333 -0.48 19.42 -0.51
CA TYR A 333 0.45 18.69 -1.35
C TYR A 333 1.91 19.07 -1.06
N ARG A 334 2.20 20.36 -0.88
CA ARG A 334 3.56 20.82 -0.50
C ARG A 334 4.01 20.25 0.86
N ARG A 335 3.09 20.09 1.81
CA ARG A 335 3.41 19.47 3.11
C ARG A 335 3.65 17.97 2.97
N ILE A 336 2.87 17.29 2.11
CA ILE A 336 3.07 15.87 1.79
C ILE A 336 4.44 15.67 1.10
N GLU A 337 4.78 16.49 0.12
CA GLU A 337 6.09 16.47 -0.54
C GLU A 337 7.23 16.59 0.47
N LEU A 338 7.10 17.55 1.41
CA LEU A 338 8.07 17.73 2.48
C LEU A 338 8.20 16.49 3.37
N ALA A 339 7.06 15.93 3.80
CA ALA A 339 7.01 14.79 4.71
C ALA A 339 7.55 13.49 4.07
N CYS A 340 7.38 13.33 2.74
CA CYS A 340 7.83 12.16 1.98
C CYS A 340 9.23 12.34 1.35
N GLY A 341 9.89 13.48 1.57
CA GLY A 341 11.21 13.75 0.98
C GLY A 341 11.20 13.97 -0.52
N LEU A 342 10.06 14.39 -1.08
CA LEU A 342 9.90 14.75 -2.47
C LEU A 342 10.24 16.23 -2.72
N ALA A 343 10.63 16.54 -3.96
CA ALA A 343 10.80 17.90 -4.41
C ALA A 343 9.45 18.62 -4.52
N TYR A 344 9.42 19.90 -4.20
CA TYR A 344 8.25 20.73 -4.45
C TYR A 344 7.92 20.77 -5.94
N GLY A 345 6.67 20.57 -6.30
CA GLY A 345 6.19 20.48 -7.66
C GLY A 345 6.23 19.06 -8.23
N THR A 346 6.43 18.05 -7.41
CA THR A 346 6.24 16.64 -7.80
C THR A 346 4.77 16.25 -7.78
N LEU A 347 4.04 16.68 -6.75
CA LEU A 347 2.60 16.49 -6.58
C LEU A 347 1.84 17.82 -6.71
N SER A 348 2.43 18.91 -6.22
CA SER A 348 1.87 20.26 -6.30
C SER A 348 2.18 20.91 -7.64
N ASP A 349 1.36 21.90 -8.04
CA ASP A 349 1.59 22.67 -9.25
C ASP A 349 2.87 23.51 -9.14
N PRO A 350 3.84 23.33 -10.06
CA PRO A 350 5.08 24.09 -10.07
C PRO A 350 4.94 25.56 -10.51
N GLU A 351 3.86 25.90 -11.23
CA GLU A 351 3.71 27.23 -11.85
C GLU A 351 3.36 28.35 -10.85
N LEU A 352 2.92 28.02 -9.66
CA LEU A 352 2.49 29.01 -8.64
C LEU A 352 3.64 29.80 -7.99
N VAL A 353 4.91 29.51 -8.29
CA VAL A 353 6.06 30.25 -7.75
C VAL A 353 7.16 30.39 -8.80
N ALA A 354 7.41 31.62 -9.22
CA ALA A 354 8.64 31.95 -9.95
C ALA A 354 9.85 31.61 -9.09
N ARG A 355 10.57 30.53 -9.41
CA ARG A 355 11.70 30.03 -8.63
C ARG A 355 13.04 30.42 -9.28
N THR A 356 13.99 30.82 -8.46
CA THR A 356 15.38 30.98 -8.90
C THR A 356 16.00 29.60 -9.17
N ALA A 357 17.01 29.56 -10.04
CA ALA A 357 17.76 28.34 -10.33
C ALA A 357 18.31 27.67 -9.05
N THR A 358 18.69 28.47 -8.06
CA THR A 358 19.21 28.00 -6.75
C THR A 358 18.12 27.30 -5.93
N GLU A 359 16.90 27.82 -5.91
CA GLU A 359 15.76 27.21 -5.21
C GLU A 359 15.34 25.88 -5.86
N VAL A 360 15.35 25.81 -7.18
CA VAL A 360 15.10 24.57 -7.92
C VAL A 360 16.17 23.53 -7.61
N ALA A 361 17.44 23.93 -7.56
CA ALA A 361 18.54 23.03 -7.21
C ALA A 361 18.41 22.51 -5.77
N SER A 362 18.13 23.38 -4.79
CA SER A 362 17.96 22.99 -3.38
C SER A 362 16.76 22.06 -3.16
N THR A 363 15.68 22.29 -3.89
CA THR A 363 14.47 21.45 -3.83
C THR A 363 14.75 20.05 -4.39
N LYS A 364 15.45 19.95 -5.52
CA LYS A 364 15.86 18.67 -6.10
C LYS A 364 16.84 17.90 -5.21
N GLN A 365 17.71 18.59 -4.46
CA GLN A 365 18.66 17.96 -3.56
C GLN A 365 17.98 17.06 -2.50
N ARG A 366 16.80 17.44 -2.02
CA ARG A 366 16.03 16.61 -1.07
C ARG A 366 15.64 15.26 -1.68
N THR A 367 15.03 15.26 -2.86
CA THR A 367 14.68 14.03 -3.57
C THR A 367 15.91 13.17 -3.86
N TYR A 368 17.03 13.79 -4.27
CA TYR A 368 18.28 13.06 -4.46
C TYR A 368 18.77 12.37 -3.17
N SER A 369 18.66 13.03 -2.01
CA SER A 369 19.03 12.42 -0.73
C SER A 369 18.13 11.23 -0.41
N THR A 370 16.81 11.38 -0.57
CA THR A 370 15.84 10.29 -0.37
C THR A 370 16.14 9.10 -1.29
N ILE A 371 16.37 9.37 -2.58
CA ILE A 371 16.72 8.32 -3.57
C ILE A 371 18.02 7.60 -3.17
N ARG A 372 19.05 8.34 -2.76
CA ARG A 372 20.33 7.75 -2.33
C ARG A 372 20.16 6.86 -1.10
N ASP A 373 19.31 7.23 -0.16
CA ASP A 373 19.02 6.40 1.02
C ASP A 373 18.31 5.12 0.63
N ILE A 374 17.35 5.18 -0.30
CA ILE A 374 16.68 4.00 -0.86
C ILE A 374 17.70 3.10 -1.60
N GLN A 375 18.54 3.67 -2.47
CA GLN A 375 19.57 2.94 -3.18
C GLN A 375 20.60 2.31 -2.26
N ARG A 376 20.96 2.98 -1.16
CA ARG A 376 21.85 2.41 -0.13
C ARG A 376 21.20 1.19 0.52
N SER A 377 19.92 1.28 0.89
CA SER A 377 19.19 0.17 1.48
C SER A 377 18.99 -1.01 0.52
N LEU A 378 18.98 -0.77 -0.79
CA LEU A 378 18.95 -1.84 -1.80
C LEU A 378 20.30 -2.56 -1.99
N ARG A 379 21.40 -1.97 -1.57
CA ARG A 379 22.76 -2.52 -1.71
C ARG A 379 23.21 -3.36 -0.53
N THR A 380 22.55 -3.21 0.62
CA THR A 380 22.80 -4.01 1.83
C THR A 380 22.06 -5.33 1.79
#